data_848bec20a5b296e0e2151ec403dbd3cb
#
_entry.id   848bec20a5b296e0e2151ec403dbd3cb
#
_cell.length_a   1.000
_cell.length_b   1.000
_cell.length_c   1.000
_cell.angle_alpha   90.00
_cell.angle_beta   90.00
_cell.angle_gamma   90.00
#
_symmetry.space_group_name_H-M   'P 1'
#
loop_
_entity.id
_entity.type
_entity.pdbx_description
1 polymer ?
#
loop_
_entity_poly.entity_id
_entity_poly.type
_entity_poly.pdbx_seq_one_letter_code
_entity_poly.pdbx_strand_id
1 'polypeptide(L)'
;MDSPLVSRESPEDSGQKLKACEENLRRYHHLALAGRLVGATMHEVNNRLAALTNLIYLARTQAELPFRSIEYLDEADSQLRSLGEITNRSLSFVRLDAEFKDVDLVDLAASALRLHQQSISKKRINVETRSSETAFASVKRGEIFQVITNLLLNAIDAIPHSGNLQVRVTLRDTRVVIMIADNGSGIPVSMRPTLFDSFKSTKTDGNGLGLWIVKEIIHNHAGSIRYRSSTEHGKTGTAFRITLPIRRAESVQI
;
A
#
# COMPACT_ATOMS: atom_id res chain seq x y z
N MET A 1 -21.23 60.75 -15.70
CA MET A 1 -21.79 59.39 -15.74
C MET A 1 -20.67 58.48 -16.16
N ASP A 2 -19.89 58.00 -15.16
CA ASP A 2 -18.76 57.12 -15.38
C ASP A 2 -19.23 55.67 -15.17
N SER A 3 -19.17 54.88 -16.23
CA SER A 3 -19.40 53.44 -16.16
C SER A 3 -18.17 52.76 -15.56
N PRO A 4 -18.31 51.81 -14.61
CA PRO A 4 -17.19 51.10 -14.07
C PRO A 4 -16.61 50.11 -15.11
N LEU A 5 -15.32 50.25 -15.37
CA LEU A 5 -14.52 49.31 -16.16
C LEU A 5 -14.54 47.93 -15.48
N VAL A 6 -15.30 47.01 -16.04
CA VAL A 6 -15.21 45.61 -15.72
C VAL A 6 -13.86 45.10 -16.26
N SER A 7 -12.87 44.95 -15.39
CA SER A 7 -11.60 44.34 -15.71
C SER A 7 -11.83 42.88 -16.15
N ARG A 8 -11.64 42.61 -17.45
CA ARG A 8 -11.65 41.25 -18.00
C ARG A 8 -10.42 40.52 -17.44
N GLU A 9 -10.65 39.56 -16.56
CA GLU A 9 -9.60 38.61 -16.13
C GLU A 9 -9.04 37.93 -17.38
N SER A 10 -7.71 37.83 -17.47
CA SER A 10 -7.07 37.17 -18.60
C SER A 10 -7.31 35.63 -18.53
N PRO A 11 -7.39 34.93 -19.67
CA PRO A 11 -7.57 33.46 -19.69
C PRO A 11 -6.48 32.70 -18.91
N GLU A 12 -5.29 33.29 -18.81
CA GLU A 12 -4.15 32.71 -18.03
C GLU A 12 -4.39 32.77 -16.52
N ASP A 13 -5.00 33.85 -16.01
CA ASP A 13 -5.32 34.00 -14.59
C ASP A 13 -6.43 33.01 -14.15
N SER A 14 -7.40 32.78 -15.02
CA SER A 14 -8.48 31.83 -14.83
C SER A 14 -7.93 30.38 -14.81
N GLY A 15 -6.94 30.04 -15.65
CA GLY A 15 -6.29 28.75 -15.70
C GLY A 15 -5.42 28.46 -14.47
N GLN A 16 -4.72 29.46 -13.93
CA GLN A 16 -3.96 29.35 -12.69
C GLN A 16 -4.86 29.19 -11.47
N LYS A 17 -5.96 29.93 -11.39
CA LYS A 17 -6.96 29.80 -10.32
C LYS A 17 -7.63 28.42 -10.33
N LEU A 18 -7.91 27.87 -11.52
CA LEU A 18 -8.48 26.52 -11.65
C LEU A 18 -7.50 25.44 -11.16
N LYS A 19 -6.23 25.50 -11.57
CA LYS A 19 -5.18 24.58 -11.10
C LYS A 19 -4.99 24.66 -9.58
N ALA A 20 -4.95 25.86 -9.02
CA ALA A 20 -4.84 26.05 -7.57
C ALA A 20 -6.07 25.50 -6.83
N CYS A 21 -7.26 25.63 -7.39
CA CYS A 21 -8.49 25.06 -6.83
C CYS A 21 -8.48 23.54 -6.87
N GLU A 22 -8.04 22.93 -7.97
CA GLU A 22 -7.90 21.48 -8.09
C GLU A 22 -6.86 20.92 -7.12
N GLU A 23 -5.73 21.60 -6.93
CA GLU A 23 -4.70 21.20 -5.95
C GLU A 23 -5.24 21.31 -4.52
N ASN A 24 -5.97 22.36 -4.19
CA ASN A 24 -6.62 22.52 -2.89
C ASN A 24 -7.70 21.44 -2.66
N LEU A 25 -8.54 21.16 -3.65
CA LEU A 25 -9.54 20.08 -3.58
C LEU A 25 -8.88 18.70 -3.36
N ARG A 26 -7.79 18.42 -4.05
CA ARG A 26 -6.99 17.20 -3.82
C ARG A 26 -6.45 17.17 -2.39
N ARG A 27 -5.92 18.27 -1.89
CA ARG A 27 -5.40 18.40 -0.53
C ARG A 27 -6.49 18.18 0.52
N TYR A 28 -7.67 18.79 0.36
CA TYR A 28 -8.82 18.58 1.24
C TYR A 28 -9.35 17.14 1.18
N HIS A 29 -9.39 16.55 -0.01
CA HIS A 29 -9.76 15.13 -0.17
C HIS A 29 -8.78 14.21 0.54
N HIS A 30 -7.47 14.43 0.42
CA HIS A 30 -6.44 13.70 1.17
C HIS A 30 -6.58 13.86 2.68
N LEU A 31 -6.84 15.07 3.17
CA LEU A 31 -7.06 15.34 4.60
C LEU A 31 -8.34 14.66 5.12
N ALA A 32 -9.41 14.67 4.37
CA ALA A 32 -10.67 14.01 4.75
C ALA A 32 -10.50 12.48 4.78
N LEU A 33 -9.76 11.91 3.84
CA LEU A 33 -9.41 10.49 3.82
C LEU A 33 -8.46 10.13 4.97
N ALA A 34 -7.44 10.95 5.24
CA ALA A 34 -6.55 10.78 6.38
C ALA A 34 -7.34 10.82 7.71
N GLY A 35 -8.29 11.74 7.85
CA GLY A 35 -9.18 11.81 9.04
C GLY A 35 -10.03 10.56 9.23
N ARG A 36 -10.59 10.01 8.15
CA ARG A 36 -11.33 8.72 8.19
C ARG A 36 -10.44 7.53 8.52
N LEU A 37 -9.21 7.52 7.97
CA LEU A 37 -8.19 6.51 8.27
C LEU A 37 -7.80 6.55 9.75
N VAL A 38 -7.52 7.72 10.29
CA VAL A 38 -7.18 7.90 11.70
C VAL A 38 -8.31 7.36 12.58
N GLY A 39 -9.57 7.65 12.27
CA GLY A 39 -10.71 7.14 13.02
C GLY A 39 -10.82 5.61 13.01
N ALA A 40 -10.76 4.99 11.84
CA ALA A 40 -10.82 3.53 11.70
C ALA A 40 -9.60 2.85 12.34
N THR A 41 -8.41 3.42 12.17
CA THR A 41 -7.17 2.91 12.76
C THR A 41 -7.16 3.04 14.28
N MET A 42 -7.69 4.14 14.84
CA MET A 42 -7.79 4.31 16.30
C MET A 42 -8.74 3.30 16.94
N HIS A 43 -9.82 2.93 16.27
CA HIS A 43 -10.68 1.84 16.75
C HIS A 43 -9.94 0.50 16.78
N GLU A 44 -9.19 0.17 15.74
CA GLU A 44 -8.42 -1.07 15.68
C GLU A 44 -7.25 -1.08 16.68
N VAL A 45 -6.55 0.04 16.83
CA VAL A 45 -5.49 0.23 17.85
C VAL A 45 -6.07 0.06 19.27
N ASN A 46 -7.22 0.70 19.58
CA ASN A 46 -7.84 0.59 20.88
C ASN A 46 -8.32 -0.83 21.21
N ASN A 47 -8.87 -1.55 20.20
CA ASN A 47 -9.27 -2.94 20.37
C ASN A 47 -8.09 -3.85 20.71
N ARG A 48 -6.94 -3.67 20.05
CA ARG A 48 -5.73 -4.45 20.31
C ARG A 48 -5.08 -4.08 21.64
N LEU A 49 -5.10 -2.80 22.03
CA LEU A 49 -4.66 -2.35 23.36
C LEU A 49 -5.52 -2.97 24.47
N ALA A 50 -6.84 -3.03 24.29
CA ALA A 50 -7.75 -3.67 25.24
C ALA A 50 -7.45 -5.18 25.37
N ALA A 51 -7.23 -5.88 24.25
CA ALA A 51 -6.84 -7.29 24.25
C ALA A 51 -5.50 -7.52 24.97
N LEU A 52 -4.49 -6.69 24.70
CA LEU A 52 -3.19 -6.72 25.37
C LEU A 52 -3.31 -6.50 26.87
N THR A 53 -4.09 -5.50 27.29
CA THR A 53 -4.31 -5.21 28.70
C THR A 53 -4.95 -6.41 29.40
N ASN A 54 -5.91 -7.07 28.75
CA ASN A 54 -6.55 -8.27 29.27
C ASN A 54 -5.59 -9.45 29.38
N LEU A 55 -4.75 -9.69 28.36
CA LEU A 55 -3.74 -10.78 28.37
C LEU A 55 -2.69 -10.57 29.46
N ILE A 56 -2.20 -9.33 29.63
CA ILE A 56 -1.26 -8.99 30.71
C ILE A 56 -1.94 -9.20 32.09
N TYR A 57 -3.20 -8.80 32.22
CA TYR A 57 -3.97 -9.01 33.46
C TYR A 57 -4.09 -10.51 33.77
N LEU A 58 -4.46 -11.33 32.79
CA LEU A 58 -4.57 -12.79 32.95
C LEU A 58 -3.21 -13.43 33.29
N ALA A 59 -2.13 -13.03 32.65
CA ALA A 59 -0.80 -13.50 32.96
C ALA A 59 -0.35 -13.15 34.39
N ARG A 60 -0.76 -11.98 34.91
CA ARG A 60 -0.45 -11.55 36.29
C ARG A 60 -1.29 -12.23 37.36
N THR A 61 -2.53 -12.58 37.05
CA THR A 61 -3.45 -13.20 38.03
C THR A 61 -3.31 -14.72 38.12
N GLN A 62 -2.67 -15.36 37.13
CA GLN A 62 -2.44 -16.82 37.11
C GLN A 62 -0.99 -17.22 37.45
N ALA A 63 -0.42 -16.58 38.46
CA ALA A 63 0.97 -16.83 38.91
C ALA A 63 1.27 -18.28 39.33
N GLU A 64 0.27 -19.12 39.51
CA GLU A 64 0.44 -20.55 39.92
C GLU A 64 0.62 -21.54 38.76
N LEU A 65 0.47 -21.08 37.48
CA LEU A 65 0.61 -21.93 36.30
C LEU A 65 1.58 -21.34 35.29
N PRO A 66 2.90 -21.63 35.40
CA PRO A 66 3.92 -20.99 34.51
C PRO A 66 3.68 -21.19 33.02
N PHE A 67 3.11 -22.35 32.64
CA PHE A 67 2.86 -22.66 31.23
C PHE A 67 1.81 -21.75 30.56
N ARG A 68 0.70 -21.48 31.25
CA ARG A 68 -0.35 -20.57 30.72
C ARG A 68 0.08 -19.12 30.68
N SER A 69 0.95 -18.69 31.59
CA SER A 69 1.49 -17.33 31.56
C SER A 69 2.35 -17.08 30.33
N ILE A 70 3.09 -18.09 29.84
CA ILE A 70 3.87 -18.02 28.59
C ILE A 70 2.93 -17.87 27.39
N GLU A 71 1.84 -18.66 27.31
CA GLU A 71 0.85 -18.55 26.23
C GLU A 71 0.22 -17.13 26.18
N TYR A 72 -0.12 -16.54 27.31
CA TYR A 72 -0.66 -15.17 27.35
C TYR A 72 0.38 -14.13 26.93
N LEU A 73 1.64 -14.30 27.27
CA LEU A 73 2.70 -13.40 26.86
C LEU A 73 3.01 -13.52 25.34
N ASP A 74 2.98 -14.74 24.79
CA ASP A 74 3.16 -14.98 23.35
C ASP A 74 2.03 -14.36 22.54
N GLU A 75 0.78 -14.48 23.02
CA GLU A 75 -0.37 -13.85 22.38
C GLU A 75 -0.29 -12.30 22.50
N ALA A 76 0.16 -11.78 23.64
CA ALA A 76 0.39 -10.35 23.82
C ALA A 76 1.47 -9.80 22.86
N ASP A 77 2.56 -10.55 22.67
CA ASP A 77 3.61 -10.19 21.70
C ASP A 77 3.06 -10.21 20.26
N SER A 78 2.23 -11.19 19.92
CA SER A 78 1.54 -11.26 18.64
C SER A 78 0.64 -10.02 18.39
N GLN A 79 -0.13 -9.61 19.41
CA GLN A 79 -0.97 -8.40 19.33
C GLN A 79 -0.15 -7.12 19.22
N LEU A 80 0.99 -7.01 19.93
CA LEU A 80 1.94 -5.89 19.80
C LEU A 80 2.53 -5.78 18.40
N ARG A 81 2.93 -6.89 17.80
CA ARG A 81 3.44 -6.91 16.42
C ARG A 81 2.38 -6.45 15.43
N SER A 82 1.16 -6.94 15.57
CA SER A 82 0.03 -6.53 14.74
C SER A 82 -0.29 -5.04 14.89
N LEU A 83 -0.20 -4.50 16.11
CA LEU A 83 -0.33 -3.06 16.38
C LEU A 83 0.77 -2.26 15.68
N GLY A 84 2.02 -2.74 15.72
CA GLY A 84 3.14 -2.16 14.99
C GLY A 84 2.92 -2.12 13.48
N GLU A 85 2.33 -3.16 12.91
CA GLU A 85 1.98 -3.20 11.48
C GLU A 85 0.90 -2.17 11.14
N ILE A 86 -0.14 -2.03 11.97
CA ILE A 86 -1.23 -1.06 11.80
C ILE A 86 -0.69 0.37 11.87
N THR A 87 0.10 0.68 12.88
CA THR A 87 0.71 2.01 13.05
C THR A 87 1.67 2.34 11.93
N ASN A 88 2.48 1.40 11.46
CA ASN A 88 3.37 1.60 10.32
C ASN A 88 2.59 1.81 9.02
N ARG A 89 1.49 1.09 8.79
CA ARG A 89 0.60 1.33 7.64
C ARG A 89 -0.03 2.72 7.68
N SER A 90 -0.46 3.18 8.85
CA SER A 90 -1.10 4.49 9.02
C SER A 90 -0.09 5.64 8.98
N LEU A 91 1.09 5.47 9.56
CA LEU A 91 2.17 6.48 9.55
C LEU A 91 2.88 6.60 8.20
N SER A 92 2.91 5.53 7.39
CA SER A 92 3.43 5.62 6.02
C SER A 92 2.57 6.53 5.13
N PHE A 93 1.29 6.68 5.47
CA PHE A 93 0.39 7.64 4.81
C PHE A 93 0.71 9.10 5.18
N VAL A 94 1.30 9.34 6.36
CA VAL A 94 1.63 10.68 6.88
C VAL A 94 3.10 11.06 6.59
N ARG A 95 4.00 10.08 6.44
CA ARG A 95 5.40 10.32 6.03
C ARG A 95 5.46 10.52 4.52
N LEU A 96 5.14 11.71 4.09
CA LEU A 96 5.41 12.21 2.76
C LEU A 96 6.94 12.37 2.63
N ASP A 97 7.60 11.44 1.95
CA ASP A 97 8.87 11.79 1.30
C ASP A 97 8.56 12.94 0.35
N ALA A 98 8.97 14.14 0.72
CA ALA A 98 8.56 15.35 0.00
C ALA A 98 9.13 15.41 -1.42
N GLU A 99 10.24 14.71 -1.69
CA GLU A 99 11.04 14.88 -2.89
C GLU A 99 11.13 13.60 -3.73
N PHE A 100 11.07 13.77 -5.05
CA PHE A 100 11.44 12.74 -6.01
C PHE A 100 12.95 12.58 -6.04
N LYS A 101 13.42 11.33 -5.94
CA LYS A 101 14.84 10.96 -6.00
C LYS A 101 15.01 9.76 -6.92
N ASP A 102 16.18 9.62 -7.50
CA ASP A 102 16.52 8.41 -8.25
C ASP A 102 16.73 7.25 -7.27
N VAL A 103 15.85 6.25 -7.37
CA VAL A 103 15.81 5.09 -6.48
C VAL A 103 15.94 3.82 -7.29
N ASP A 104 16.82 2.92 -6.87
CA ASP A 104 16.87 1.57 -7.44
C ASP A 104 15.68 0.75 -6.91
N LEU A 105 14.76 0.42 -7.82
CA LEU A 105 13.54 -0.30 -7.49
C LEU A 105 13.78 -1.81 -7.29
N VAL A 106 14.92 -2.35 -7.75
CA VAL A 106 15.35 -3.73 -7.44
C VAL A 106 15.68 -3.84 -5.95
N ASP A 107 16.50 -2.94 -5.46
CA ASP A 107 16.88 -2.85 -4.06
C ASP A 107 15.67 -2.59 -3.15
N LEU A 108 14.76 -1.73 -3.62
CA LEU A 108 13.55 -1.39 -2.88
C LEU A 108 12.63 -2.61 -2.75
N ALA A 109 12.44 -3.38 -3.83
CA ALA A 109 11.66 -4.61 -3.81
C ALA A 109 12.28 -5.70 -2.92
N ALA A 110 13.61 -5.85 -2.97
CA ALA A 110 14.33 -6.76 -2.07
C ALA A 110 14.17 -6.36 -0.59
N SER A 111 14.17 -5.07 -0.29
CA SER A 111 13.95 -4.56 1.07
C SER A 111 12.52 -4.84 1.57
N ALA A 112 11.51 -4.70 0.69
CA ALA A 112 10.13 -5.04 1.02
C ALA A 112 9.95 -6.56 1.25
N LEU A 113 10.60 -7.42 0.47
CA LEU A 113 10.59 -8.87 0.69
C LEU A 113 11.22 -9.24 2.04
N ARG A 114 12.37 -8.64 2.39
CA ARG A 114 13.02 -8.87 3.69
C ARG A 114 12.10 -8.49 4.85
N LEU A 115 11.37 -7.39 4.75
CA LEU A 115 10.41 -6.98 5.79
C LEU A 115 9.34 -8.04 6.06
N HIS A 116 8.91 -8.78 5.03
CA HIS A 116 7.86 -9.80 5.14
C HIS A 116 8.38 -11.24 5.23
N GLN A 117 9.70 -11.43 5.41
CA GLN A 117 10.36 -12.73 5.45
C GLN A 117 9.70 -13.70 6.46
N GLN A 118 9.33 -13.21 7.63
CA GLN A 118 8.71 -14.03 8.67
C GLN A 118 7.34 -14.58 8.23
N SER A 119 6.49 -13.75 7.65
CA SER A 119 5.17 -14.15 7.13
C SER A 119 5.29 -15.14 5.97
N ILE A 120 6.26 -14.90 5.08
CA ILE A 120 6.60 -15.78 3.96
C ILE A 120 7.03 -17.17 4.48
N SER A 121 7.95 -17.21 5.45
CA SER A 121 8.46 -18.44 6.03
C SER A 121 7.38 -19.20 6.80
N LYS A 122 6.56 -18.51 7.60
CA LYS A 122 5.44 -19.12 8.35
C LYS A 122 4.44 -19.82 7.44
N LYS A 123 4.15 -19.25 6.26
CA LYS A 123 3.27 -19.84 5.25
C LYS A 123 3.99 -20.81 4.30
N ARG A 124 5.30 -21.01 4.43
CA ARG A 124 6.15 -21.83 3.53
C ARG A 124 5.99 -21.42 2.06
N ILE A 125 5.94 -20.11 1.80
CA ILE A 125 5.80 -19.58 0.44
C ILE A 125 7.16 -19.64 -0.26
N ASN A 126 7.19 -20.25 -1.45
CA ASN A 126 8.35 -20.22 -2.32
C ASN A 126 8.41 -18.87 -3.04
N VAL A 127 9.52 -18.12 -2.88
CA VAL A 127 9.71 -16.81 -3.50
C VAL A 127 10.68 -16.92 -4.66
N GLU A 128 10.20 -16.56 -5.85
CA GLU A 128 11.02 -16.45 -7.05
C GLU A 128 11.24 -14.97 -7.40
N THR A 129 12.49 -14.54 -7.46
CA THR A 129 12.85 -13.18 -7.87
C THR A 129 13.55 -13.20 -9.22
N ARG A 130 13.11 -12.33 -10.15
CA ARG A 130 13.78 -12.11 -11.45
C ARG A 130 13.85 -10.62 -11.70
N SER A 131 15.04 -10.07 -11.74
CA SER A 131 15.22 -8.63 -11.88
C SER A 131 16.37 -8.32 -12.83
N SER A 132 16.35 -7.14 -13.42
CA SER A 132 17.53 -6.52 -14.01
C SER A 132 18.59 -6.34 -12.92
N GLU A 133 19.83 -6.10 -13.31
CA GLU A 133 20.90 -5.82 -12.34
C GLU A 133 20.55 -4.59 -11.49
N THR A 134 20.09 -3.53 -12.15
CA THR A 134 19.55 -2.32 -11.51
C THR A 134 18.33 -1.80 -12.29
N ALA A 135 17.47 -1.02 -11.64
CA ALA A 135 16.33 -0.39 -12.28
C ALA A 135 15.98 0.94 -11.57
N PHE A 136 16.63 2.01 -11.98
CA PHE A 136 16.42 3.34 -11.39
C PHE A 136 15.19 4.03 -11.96
N ALA A 137 14.43 4.70 -11.07
CA ALA A 137 13.36 5.60 -11.43
C ALA A 137 13.33 6.80 -10.48
N SER A 138 12.93 7.96 -11.00
CA SER A 138 12.71 9.16 -10.17
C SER A 138 11.37 9.03 -9.46
N VAL A 139 11.43 8.71 -8.17
CA VAL A 139 10.25 8.39 -7.35
C VAL A 139 10.41 8.90 -5.92
N LYS A 140 9.29 9.02 -5.22
CA LYS A 140 9.27 9.15 -3.76
C LYS A 140 9.42 7.76 -3.15
N ARG A 141 10.60 7.49 -2.58
CA ARG A 141 11.02 6.17 -2.10
C ARG A 141 10.00 5.52 -1.15
N GLY A 142 9.51 6.28 -0.16
CA GLY A 142 8.54 5.78 0.82
C GLY A 142 7.20 5.41 0.20
N GLU A 143 6.71 6.21 -0.76
CA GLU A 143 5.45 5.95 -1.46
C GLU A 143 5.55 4.65 -2.30
N ILE A 144 6.64 4.46 -3.07
CA ILE A 144 6.81 3.23 -3.86
C ILE A 144 7.07 2.02 -2.97
N PHE A 145 7.80 2.18 -1.85
CA PHE A 145 7.94 1.12 -0.86
C PHE A 145 6.59 0.65 -0.32
N GLN A 146 5.68 1.59 -0.02
CA GLN A 146 4.31 1.29 0.41
C GLN A 146 3.51 0.55 -0.67
N VAL A 147 3.65 0.95 -1.94
CA VAL A 147 3.03 0.23 -3.07
C VAL A 147 3.46 -1.22 -3.11
N ILE A 148 4.78 -1.48 -3.08
CA ILE A 148 5.34 -2.83 -3.14
C ILE A 148 4.86 -3.65 -1.93
N THR A 149 4.93 -3.07 -0.72
CA THR A 149 4.49 -3.70 0.52
C THR A 149 3.01 -4.09 0.48
N ASN A 150 2.13 -3.18 0.04
CA ASN A 150 0.69 -3.47 -0.07
C ASN A 150 0.40 -4.63 -1.04
N LEU A 151 1.10 -4.68 -2.17
CA LEU A 151 0.93 -5.76 -3.14
C LEU A 151 1.52 -7.09 -2.63
N LEU A 152 2.66 -7.07 -1.95
CA LEU A 152 3.26 -8.25 -1.30
C LEU A 152 2.33 -8.82 -0.24
N LEU A 153 1.78 -7.99 0.64
CA LEU A 153 0.84 -8.41 1.67
C LEU A 153 -0.43 -9.01 1.07
N ASN A 154 -0.96 -8.41 -0.01
CA ASN A 154 -2.11 -8.97 -0.70
C ASN A 154 -1.81 -10.36 -1.29
N ALA A 155 -0.63 -10.55 -1.87
CA ALA A 155 -0.20 -11.84 -2.41
C ALA A 155 0.02 -12.88 -1.29
N ILE A 156 0.74 -12.52 -0.22
CA ILE A 156 0.97 -13.39 0.94
C ILE A 156 -0.35 -13.82 1.59
N ASP A 157 -1.31 -12.90 1.71
CA ASP A 157 -2.63 -13.20 2.28
C ASP A 157 -3.45 -14.14 1.39
N ALA A 158 -3.41 -13.93 0.06
CA ALA A 158 -4.13 -14.75 -0.91
C ALA A 158 -3.60 -16.18 -1.01
N ILE A 159 -2.32 -16.41 -0.71
CA ILE A 159 -1.71 -17.74 -0.68
C ILE A 159 -2.10 -18.44 0.64
N PRO A 160 -2.82 -19.58 0.60
CA PRO A 160 -3.23 -20.26 1.82
C PRO A 160 -2.03 -20.87 2.58
N HIS A 161 -1.26 -21.72 1.93
CA HIS A 161 -0.05 -22.36 2.47
C HIS A 161 0.77 -22.98 1.33
N SER A 162 2.10 -22.99 1.46
CA SER A 162 3.01 -23.65 0.51
C SER A 162 2.79 -23.26 -0.96
N GLY A 163 2.57 -21.98 -1.22
CA GLY A 163 2.37 -21.45 -2.57
C GLY A 163 3.61 -20.78 -3.15
N ASN A 164 3.41 -20.12 -4.29
CA ASN A 164 4.47 -19.43 -5.03
C ASN A 164 4.18 -17.93 -5.10
N LEU A 165 5.19 -17.14 -4.83
CA LEU A 165 5.21 -15.69 -4.97
C LEU A 165 6.33 -15.31 -5.92
N GLN A 166 6.01 -14.65 -7.03
CA GLN A 166 7.00 -14.17 -7.99
C GLN A 166 7.09 -12.65 -7.91
N VAL A 167 8.30 -12.12 -7.75
CA VAL A 167 8.59 -10.69 -7.79
C VAL A 167 9.58 -10.44 -8.91
N ARG A 168 9.22 -9.53 -9.84
CA ARG A 168 10.05 -9.19 -10.97
C ARG A 168 10.15 -7.69 -11.09
N VAL A 169 11.39 -7.18 -11.22
CA VAL A 169 11.67 -5.77 -11.51
C VAL A 169 12.52 -5.70 -12.76
N THR A 170 12.01 -5.08 -13.81
CA THR A 170 12.72 -5.02 -15.09
C THR A 170 12.75 -3.60 -15.65
N LEU A 171 13.91 -3.20 -16.13
CA LEU A 171 14.08 -2.00 -16.92
C LEU A 171 13.69 -2.28 -18.37
N ARG A 172 12.80 -1.46 -18.94
CA ARG A 172 12.36 -1.55 -20.33
C ARG A 172 12.33 -0.17 -20.95
N ASP A 173 13.23 0.10 -21.86
CA ASP A 173 13.37 1.39 -22.55
C ASP A 173 13.39 2.57 -21.54
N THR A 174 12.32 3.35 -21.50
CA THR A 174 12.15 4.52 -20.64
C THR A 174 11.28 4.26 -19.39
N ARG A 175 11.07 2.99 -19.04
CA ARG A 175 10.14 2.61 -17.94
C ARG A 175 10.71 1.49 -17.10
N VAL A 176 10.43 1.52 -15.81
CA VAL A 176 10.62 0.38 -14.91
C VAL A 176 9.28 -0.33 -14.74
N VAL A 177 9.31 -1.66 -14.87
CA VAL A 177 8.16 -2.53 -14.67
C VAL A 177 8.39 -3.38 -13.43
N ILE A 178 7.48 -3.27 -12.46
CA ILE A 178 7.42 -4.13 -11.28
C ILE A 178 6.24 -5.08 -11.47
N MET A 179 6.48 -6.38 -11.32
CA MET A 179 5.45 -7.40 -11.33
C MET A 179 5.49 -8.21 -10.04
N ILE A 180 4.35 -8.36 -9.40
CA ILE A 180 4.15 -9.21 -8.23
C ILE A 180 3.02 -10.16 -8.59
N ALA A 181 3.33 -11.47 -8.58
CA ALA A 181 2.38 -12.51 -8.95
C ALA A 181 2.36 -13.62 -7.90
N ASP A 182 1.17 -14.10 -7.61
CA ASP A 182 0.89 -15.20 -6.68
C ASP A 182 0.07 -16.30 -7.34
N ASN A 183 0.11 -17.49 -6.78
CA ASN A 183 -0.78 -18.60 -7.10
C ASN A 183 -1.86 -18.83 -6.04
N GLY A 184 -2.25 -17.76 -5.35
CA GLY A 184 -3.29 -17.78 -4.31
C GLY A 184 -4.70 -17.99 -4.86
N SER A 185 -5.70 -17.62 -4.08
CA SER A 185 -7.13 -17.82 -4.40
C SER A 185 -7.63 -17.02 -5.62
N GLY A 186 -6.89 -16.01 -6.05
CA GLY A 186 -7.33 -15.06 -7.08
C GLY A 186 -8.37 -14.06 -6.56
N ILE A 187 -8.83 -13.18 -7.49
CA ILE A 187 -9.82 -12.14 -7.20
C ILE A 187 -11.16 -12.55 -7.84
N PRO A 188 -12.21 -12.69 -7.01
CA PRO A 188 -13.56 -13.01 -7.51
C PRO A 188 -14.02 -12.03 -8.59
N VAL A 189 -14.74 -12.52 -9.60
CA VAL A 189 -15.22 -11.69 -10.73
C VAL A 189 -16.08 -10.53 -10.25
N SER A 190 -16.92 -10.77 -9.22
CA SER A 190 -17.78 -9.75 -8.62
C SER A 190 -17.02 -8.57 -7.99
N MET A 191 -15.78 -8.78 -7.56
CA MET A 191 -14.94 -7.75 -6.93
C MET A 191 -14.12 -6.93 -7.93
N ARG A 192 -13.92 -7.44 -9.14
CA ARG A 192 -13.04 -6.81 -10.14
C ARG A 192 -13.44 -5.39 -10.53
N PRO A 193 -14.75 -5.04 -10.70
CA PRO A 193 -15.15 -3.69 -11.06
C PRO A 193 -14.80 -2.63 -10.00
N THR A 194 -14.80 -3.03 -8.72
CA THR A 194 -14.55 -2.14 -7.57
C THR A 194 -13.23 -2.40 -6.87
N LEU A 195 -12.30 -3.10 -7.53
CA LEU A 195 -11.04 -3.57 -6.93
C LEU A 195 -10.17 -2.44 -6.36
N PHE A 196 -10.18 -1.28 -7.00
CA PHE A 196 -9.43 -0.10 -6.62
C PHE A 196 -10.27 0.98 -5.92
N ASP A 197 -11.51 0.65 -5.56
CA ASP A 197 -12.36 1.57 -4.80
C ASP A 197 -11.97 1.53 -3.31
N SER A 198 -12.08 2.67 -2.64
CA SER A 198 -11.81 2.76 -1.22
C SER A 198 -12.83 1.97 -0.40
N PHE A 199 -12.36 1.37 0.71
CA PHE A 199 -13.18 0.61 1.67
C PHE A 199 -13.83 -0.67 1.12
N LYS A 200 -13.34 -1.20 -0.01
CA LYS A 200 -13.76 -2.50 -0.55
C LYS A 200 -12.74 -3.57 -0.17
N SER A 201 -13.16 -4.52 0.64
CA SER A 201 -12.34 -5.67 1.08
C SER A 201 -13.18 -6.92 1.19
N THR A 202 -12.59 -8.07 0.83
CA THR A 202 -13.14 -9.40 1.12
C THR A 202 -12.61 -9.96 2.44
N LYS A 203 -11.63 -9.29 3.05
CA LYS A 203 -10.99 -9.72 4.29
C LYS A 203 -11.73 -9.15 5.49
N THR A 204 -11.97 -9.96 6.50
CA THR A 204 -12.61 -9.58 7.77
C THR A 204 -11.82 -8.47 8.49
N ASP A 205 -10.49 -8.51 8.40
CA ASP A 205 -9.58 -7.54 9.04
C ASP A 205 -8.99 -6.52 8.05
N GLY A 206 -9.48 -6.50 6.80
CA GLY A 206 -8.98 -5.60 5.76
C GLY A 206 -9.80 -4.32 5.68
N ASN A 207 -9.16 -3.16 5.86
CA ASN A 207 -9.78 -1.84 5.73
C ASN A 207 -10.12 -1.43 4.28
N GLY A 208 -9.81 -2.27 3.28
CA GLY A 208 -10.12 -2.02 1.87
C GLY A 208 -9.41 -0.82 1.23
N LEU A 209 -8.33 -0.33 1.83
CA LEU A 209 -7.63 0.87 1.37
C LEU A 209 -6.33 0.57 0.62
N GLY A 210 -5.77 -0.64 0.77
CA GLY A 210 -4.44 -0.96 0.24
C GLY A 210 -4.31 -0.78 -1.27
N LEU A 211 -5.26 -1.30 -2.06
CA LEU A 211 -5.22 -1.19 -3.52
C LEU A 211 -5.63 0.19 -4.02
N TRP A 212 -6.52 0.88 -3.31
CA TRP A 212 -6.83 2.27 -3.60
C TRP A 212 -5.58 3.17 -3.44
N ILE A 213 -4.84 3.03 -2.31
CA ILE A 213 -3.57 3.72 -2.06
C ILE A 213 -2.56 3.42 -3.18
N VAL A 214 -2.43 2.16 -3.56
CA VAL A 214 -1.53 1.77 -4.66
C VAL A 214 -1.88 2.52 -5.95
N LYS A 215 -3.16 2.58 -6.32
CA LYS A 215 -3.62 3.30 -7.52
C LYS A 215 -3.28 4.79 -7.46
N GLU A 216 -3.56 5.44 -6.32
CA GLU A 216 -3.28 6.87 -6.12
C GLU A 216 -1.78 7.19 -6.19
N ILE A 217 -0.95 6.43 -5.48
CA ILE A 217 0.50 6.61 -5.51
C ILE A 217 1.04 6.45 -6.94
N ILE A 218 0.65 5.38 -7.63
CA ILE A 218 1.11 5.12 -9.00
C ILE A 218 0.66 6.22 -9.96
N HIS A 219 -0.57 6.72 -9.81
CA HIS A 219 -1.06 7.84 -10.59
C HIS A 219 -0.23 9.11 -10.36
N ASN A 220 0.10 9.43 -9.11
CA ASN A 220 0.92 10.59 -8.74
C ASN A 220 2.36 10.50 -9.25
N HIS A 221 2.84 9.28 -9.56
CA HIS A 221 4.13 9.01 -10.18
C HIS A 221 4.07 8.94 -11.71
N ALA A 222 2.97 9.39 -12.34
CA ALA A 222 2.74 9.28 -13.79
C ALA A 222 2.91 7.83 -14.31
N GLY A 223 2.64 6.86 -13.44
CA GLY A 223 2.71 5.43 -13.72
C GLY A 223 1.36 4.83 -14.09
N SER A 224 1.35 3.53 -14.27
CA SER A 224 0.12 2.76 -14.47
C SER A 224 0.17 1.44 -13.70
N ILE A 225 -0.99 0.98 -13.21
CA ILE A 225 -1.17 -0.34 -12.63
C ILE A 225 -2.17 -1.14 -13.46
N ARG A 226 -1.85 -2.39 -13.70
CA ARG A 226 -2.72 -3.38 -14.33
C ARG A 226 -2.66 -4.68 -13.54
N TYR A 227 -3.71 -5.50 -13.67
CA TYR A 227 -3.73 -6.82 -13.05
C TYR A 227 -4.34 -7.87 -13.97
N ARG A 228 -4.01 -9.13 -13.71
CA ARG A 228 -4.69 -10.32 -14.22
C ARG A 228 -4.96 -11.22 -13.04
N SER A 229 -6.13 -11.83 -13.00
CA SER A 229 -6.48 -12.75 -11.92
C SER A 229 -7.43 -13.82 -12.42
N SER A 230 -7.25 -15.03 -11.91
CA SER A 230 -8.12 -16.19 -12.18
C SER A 230 -8.48 -16.87 -10.87
N THR A 231 -9.73 -17.34 -10.80
CA THR A 231 -10.25 -18.20 -9.73
C THR A 231 -10.57 -19.61 -10.24
N GLU A 232 -10.20 -19.92 -11.49
CA GLU A 232 -10.44 -21.22 -12.10
C GLU A 232 -9.54 -22.29 -11.47
N HIS A 233 -10.12 -23.46 -11.19
CA HIS A 233 -9.38 -24.57 -10.60
C HIS A 233 -8.15 -24.95 -11.44
N GLY A 234 -6.98 -25.08 -10.81
CA GLY A 234 -5.71 -25.36 -11.49
C GLY A 234 -5.00 -24.15 -12.12
N LYS A 235 -5.65 -22.97 -12.15
CA LYS A 235 -5.07 -21.72 -12.69
C LYS A 235 -5.37 -20.51 -11.81
N THR A 236 -5.49 -20.73 -10.50
CA THR A 236 -5.78 -19.65 -9.55
C THR A 236 -4.56 -18.76 -9.34
N GLY A 237 -4.82 -17.48 -9.01
CA GLY A 237 -3.78 -16.52 -8.64
C GLY A 237 -4.05 -15.12 -9.17
N THR A 238 -3.15 -14.21 -8.79
CA THR A 238 -3.20 -12.81 -9.21
C THR A 238 -1.82 -12.34 -9.61
N ALA A 239 -1.74 -11.53 -10.65
CA ALA A 239 -0.53 -10.83 -11.06
C ALA A 239 -0.82 -9.34 -11.20
N PHE A 240 -0.19 -8.52 -10.38
CA PHE A 240 -0.16 -7.07 -10.53
C PHE A 240 1.07 -6.63 -11.31
N ARG A 241 0.88 -5.69 -12.22
CA ARG A 241 1.93 -5.08 -13.00
C ARG A 241 1.87 -3.57 -12.86
N ILE A 242 2.93 -3.00 -12.32
CA ILE A 242 3.16 -1.57 -12.20
C ILE A 242 4.14 -1.16 -13.29
N THR A 243 3.93 0.00 -13.90
CA THR A 243 4.84 0.60 -14.86
C THR A 243 5.09 2.05 -14.44
N LEU A 244 6.35 2.40 -14.20
CA LEU A 244 6.79 3.74 -13.79
C LEU A 244 7.73 4.32 -14.85
N PRO A 245 7.65 5.63 -15.18
CA PRO A 245 8.64 6.28 -16.03
C PRO A 245 9.98 6.38 -15.30
N ILE A 246 11.11 6.26 -16.01
CA ILE A 246 12.46 6.45 -15.46
C ILE A 246 12.63 7.89 -14.97
N ARG A 247 12.14 8.86 -15.76
CA ARG A 247 12.11 10.29 -15.41
C ARG A 247 10.65 10.74 -15.34
N ARG A 248 10.33 11.57 -14.37
CA ARG A 248 9.06 12.28 -14.40
C ARG A 248 9.08 13.17 -15.64
N ALA A 249 8.08 13.07 -16.52
CA ALA A 249 7.88 14.08 -17.53
C ALA A 249 7.78 15.41 -16.79
N GLU A 250 8.73 16.31 -17.01
CA GLU A 250 8.60 17.69 -16.54
C GLU A 250 7.26 18.18 -17.10
N SER A 251 6.43 18.68 -16.21
CA SER A 251 5.20 19.36 -16.63
C SER A 251 5.67 20.47 -17.55
N VAL A 252 5.46 20.32 -18.86
CA VAL A 252 5.70 21.39 -19.81
C VAL A 252 4.89 22.56 -19.30
N GLN A 253 5.58 23.54 -18.71
CA GLN A 253 5.03 24.85 -18.51
C GLN A 253 4.90 25.46 -19.90
N ILE A 254 3.70 25.44 -20.47
CA ILE A 254 3.30 26.27 -21.59
C ILE A 254 2.41 27.36 -21.02
#